data_b0cbfbde02b8d1897ab6f18c4d2fed45
#
_entry.id   b0cbfbde02b8d1897ab6f18c4d2fed45
#
_cell.length_a   1.000
_cell.length_b   1.000
_cell.length_c   1.000
_cell.angle_alpha   90.00
_cell.angle_beta   90.00
_cell.angle_gamma   90.00
#
_symmetry.space_group_name_H-M   'P 1'
#
loop_
_entity.id
_entity.type
_entity.pdbx_description
1 polymer ?
#
loop_
_entity_poly.entity_id
_entity_poly.type
_entity_poly.pdbx_seq_one_letter_code
_entity_poly.pdbx_strand_id
1 'polypeptide(L)'
;MSRILTVSLGIQMVLALIAAPIALAIHQQAQTRNFRVVQPGVLYRSGQLTNEGLKRILNDYRIKTVINLRDGQTRADVAEEEFCKSEEIQFVRILPSQWGDVGGSVPVEAGVSKFREIMSDPRNYPVLVHCFAGIHRTGAYCAVYRMEFEHWTNARAIAEMKACGYTNLDDELDILGFMEQYRPTWMPKVEAAPAATSSAVVKDKPKTKKVHGRKPSAKGRPKHGHKSGFPA
;
A
#
# COMPACT_ATOMS: atom_id res chain seq x y z
N MET A 1 29.36 27.62 -47.66
CA MET A 1 29.18 27.74 -46.18
C MET A 1 27.72 27.96 -45.76
N SER A 2 26.89 28.72 -46.48
CA SER A 2 25.49 29.02 -46.05
C SER A 2 24.55 27.78 -45.99
N ARG A 3 24.62 26.86 -46.96
CA ARG A 3 23.75 25.67 -47.00
C ARG A 3 24.00 24.70 -45.83
N ILE A 4 25.26 24.52 -45.39
CA ILE A 4 25.60 23.67 -44.25
C ILE A 4 25.06 24.30 -42.96
N LEU A 5 25.14 25.62 -42.83
CA LEU A 5 24.64 26.36 -41.68
C LEU A 5 23.11 26.27 -41.56
N THR A 6 22.39 26.40 -42.70
CA THR A 6 20.91 26.28 -42.69
C THR A 6 20.44 24.86 -42.42
N VAL A 7 21.12 23.83 -42.92
CA VAL A 7 20.82 22.43 -42.62
C VAL A 7 21.09 22.13 -41.14
N SER A 8 22.22 22.58 -40.58
CA SER A 8 22.54 22.41 -39.16
C SER A 8 21.51 23.09 -38.25
N LEU A 9 21.10 24.33 -38.58
CA LEU A 9 20.08 25.05 -37.82
C LEU A 9 18.71 24.36 -37.89
N GLY A 10 18.35 23.80 -39.07
CA GLY A 10 17.12 23.03 -39.22
C GLY A 10 17.11 21.77 -38.37
N ILE A 11 18.22 21.02 -38.33
CA ILE A 11 18.36 19.82 -37.49
C ILE A 11 18.27 20.19 -36.01
N GLN A 12 18.94 21.26 -35.59
CA GLN A 12 18.87 21.71 -34.18
C GLN A 12 17.45 22.12 -33.78
N MET A 13 16.72 22.80 -34.65
CA MET A 13 15.32 23.15 -34.39
C MET A 13 14.42 21.93 -34.24
N VAL A 14 14.57 20.92 -35.10
CA VAL A 14 13.80 19.66 -34.99
C VAL A 14 14.15 18.92 -33.70
N LEU A 15 15.43 18.83 -33.37
CA LEU A 15 15.86 18.21 -32.10
C LEU A 15 15.30 18.95 -30.90
N ALA A 16 15.29 20.27 -30.89
CA ALA A 16 14.72 21.06 -29.81
C ALA A 16 13.20 20.87 -29.66
N LEU A 17 12.47 20.81 -30.81
CA LEU A 17 11.03 20.54 -30.82
C LEU A 17 10.65 19.17 -30.25
N ILE A 18 11.54 18.18 -30.36
CA ILE A 18 11.35 16.84 -29.81
C ILE A 18 11.82 16.78 -28.33
N ALA A 19 12.99 17.35 -28.06
CA ALA A 19 13.61 17.25 -26.73
C ALA A 19 12.86 18.09 -25.66
N ALA A 20 12.35 19.26 -26.01
CA ALA A 20 11.68 20.15 -25.08
C ALA A 20 10.40 19.52 -24.46
N PRO A 21 9.46 18.94 -25.22
CA PRO A 21 8.27 18.31 -24.64
C PRO A 21 8.63 17.05 -23.84
N ILE A 22 9.66 16.30 -24.25
CA ILE A 22 10.14 15.15 -23.47
C ILE A 22 10.71 15.60 -22.11
N ALA A 23 11.58 16.61 -22.12
CA ALA A 23 12.16 17.17 -20.90
C ALA A 23 11.05 17.72 -19.96
N LEU A 24 10.05 18.41 -20.53
CA LEU A 24 8.90 18.89 -19.76
C LEU A 24 8.09 17.75 -19.17
N ALA A 25 7.82 16.70 -19.92
CA ALA A 25 7.10 15.52 -19.45
C ALA A 25 7.84 14.81 -18.31
N ILE A 26 9.16 14.62 -18.45
CA ILE A 26 10.02 14.06 -17.40
C ILE A 26 9.98 14.93 -16.14
N HIS A 27 10.11 16.25 -16.30
CA HIS A 27 10.05 17.19 -15.18
C HIS A 27 8.69 17.14 -14.45
N GLN A 28 7.60 17.12 -15.20
CA GLN A 28 6.25 17.00 -14.62
C GLN A 28 6.05 15.67 -13.90
N GLN A 29 6.54 14.56 -14.47
CA GLN A 29 6.44 13.24 -13.85
C GLN A 29 7.26 13.14 -12.54
N ALA A 30 8.42 13.81 -12.48
CA ALA A 30 9.23 13.88 -11.28
C ALA A 30 8.51 14.62 -10.14
N GLN A 31 7.69 15.63 -10.45
CA GLN A 31 6.88 16.38 -9.47
C GLN A 31 5.67 15.59 -8.98
N THR A 32 5.12 14.70 -9.81
CA THR A 32 3.87 13.97 -9.54
C THR A 32 4.10 12.46 -9.40
N ARG A 33 5.01 12.11 -8.52
CA ARG A 33 5.46 10.73 -8.27
C ARG A 33 4.30 9.74 -8.20
N ASN A 34 4.22 8.80 -9.14
CA ASN A 34 3.22 7.75 -9.20
C ASN A 34 1.76 8.23 -9.05
N PHE A 35 1.48 9.47 -9.46
CA PHE A 35 0.11 9.97 -9.44
C PHE A 35 -0.75 9.17 -10.43
N ARG A 36 -1.91 8.72 -9.95
CA ARG A 36 -2.90 7.97 -10.74
C ARG A 36 -4.31 8.27 -10.25
N VAL A 37 -5.25 8.20 -11.18
CA VAL A 37 -6.68 8.23 -10.89
C VAL A 37 -7.10 6.83 -10.49
N VAL A 38 -7.68 6.67 -9.30
CA VAL A 38 -8.34 5.43 -8.86
C VAL A 38 -9.79 5.45 -9.30
N GLN A 39 -10.54 6.47 -8.86
CA GLN A 39 -11.91 6.72 -9.28
C GLN A 39 -12.07 8.22 -9.55
N PRO A 40 -12.42 8.63 -10.79
CA PRO A 40 -12.57 10.04 -11.13
C PRO A 40 -13.54 10.77 -10.20
N GLY A 41 -13.11 11.93 -9.70
CA GLY A 41 -13.92 12.76 -8.79
C GLY A 41 -14.07 12.22 -7.36
N VAL A 42 -13.49 11.05 -7.04
CA VAL A 42 -13.63 10.39 -5.73
C VAL A 42 -12.28 10.13 -5.09
N LEU A 43 -11.41 9.31 -5.73
CA LEU A 43 -10.16 8.87 -5.15
C LEU A 43 -9.02 8.95 -6.15
N TYR A 44 -7.94 9.57 -5.71
CA TYR A 44 -6.67 9.70 -6.41
C TYR A 44 -5.55 9.15 -5.53
N ARG A 45 -4.47 8.67 -6.15
CA ARG A 45 -3.31 8.14 -5.43
C ARG A 45 -2.02 8.75 -5.93
N SER A 46 -1.01 8.86 -5.05
CA SER A 46 0.34 9.26 -5.45
C SER A 46 1.41 8.72 -4.50
N GLY A 47 2.68 8.91 -4.87
CA GLY A 47 3.77 9.01 -3.91
C GLY A 47 3.81 10.40 -3.29
N GLN A 48 4.82 10.67 -2.48
CA GLN A 48 5.03 12.01 -1.95
C GLN A 48 5.36 12.95 -3.10
N LEU A 49 4.55 13.98 -3.24
CA LEU A 49 4.66 15.01 -4.26
C LEU A 49 5.68 16.08 -3.83
N THR A 50 6.24 16.80 -4.78
CA THR A 50 6.87 18.09 -4.48
C THR A 50 5.81 19.12 -4.11
N ASN A 51 6.18 20.24 -3.51
CA ASN A 51 5.21 21.31 -3.17
C ASN A 51 4.48 21.82 -4.42
N GLU A 52 5.19 22.00 -5.53
CA GLU A 52 4.63 22.43 -6.82
C GLU A 52 3.71 21.33 -7.40
N GLY A 53 4.12 20.06 -7.30
CA GLY A 53 3.31 18.92 -7.72
C GLY A 53 2.04 18.80 -6.90
N LEU A 54 2.13 18.96 -5.58
CA LEU A 54 0.98 18.95 -4.69
C LEU A 54 0.00 20.08 -5.04
N LYS A 55 0.48 21.33 -5.11
CA LYS A 55 -0.33 22.49 -5.48
C LYS A 55 -1.06 22.27 -6.81
N ARG A 56 -0.37 21.75 -7.80
CA ARG A 56 -0.97 21.44 -9.11
C ARG A 56 -2.06 20.39 -8.99
N ILE A 57 -1.80 19.25 -8.32
CA ILE A 57 -2.78 18.17 -8.18
C ILE A 57 -4.01 18.62 -7.38
N LEU A 58 -3.81 19.38 -6.30
CA LEU A 58 -4.93 19.92 -5.51
C LEU A 58 -5.85 20.78 -6.37
N ASN A 59 -5.27 21.66 -7.23
CA ASN A 59 -6.02 22.55 -8.09
C ASN A 59 -6.66 21.84 -9.28
N ASP A 60 -5.89 21.02 -10.03
CA ASP A 60 -6.36 20.35 -11.26
C ASP A 60 -7.50 19.37 -10.99
N TYR A 61 -7.43 18.68 -9.84
CA TYR A 61 -8.41 17.67 -9.44
C TYR A 61 -9.36 18.14 -8.34
N ARG A 62 -9.23 19.39 -7.88
CA ARG A 62 -10.07 20.00 -6.83
C ARG A 62 -10.11 19.13 -5.56
N ILE A 63 -8.95 18.60 -5.16
CA ILE A 63 -8.83 17.73 -3.99
C ILE A 63 -9.30 18.48 -2.73
N LYS A 64 -10.16 17.86 -1.95
CA LYS A 64 -10.66 18.40 -0.68
C LYS A 64 -10.00 17.76 0.53
N THR A 65 -9.56 16.51 0.39
CA THR A 65 -8.97 15.76 1.50
C THR A 65 -7.68 15.09 1.06
N VAL A 66 -6.63 15.26 1.84
CA VAL A 66 -5.36 14.55 1.69
C VAL A 66 -5.21 13.54 2.82
N ILE A 67 -5.01 12.27 2.47
CA ILE A 67 -4.70 11.20 3.42
C ILE A 67 -3.23 10.83 3.27
N ASN A 68 -2.42 11.20 4.26
CA ASN A 68 -0.99 10.88 4.31
C ASN A 68 -0.77 9.61 5.15
N LEU A 69 -0.22 8.56 4.53
CA LEU A 69 0.06 7.26 5.15
C LEU A 69 1.51 7.16 5.68
N ARG A 70 2.09 8.29 6.07
CA ARG A 70 3.45 8.39 6.60
C ARG A 70 3.45 8.78 8.07
N ASP A 71 4.59 8.62 8.71
CA ASP A 71 4.79 8.91 10.14
C ASP A 71 4.86 10.41 10.49
N GLY A 72 5.02 11.26 9.49
CA GLY A 72 5.06 12.72 9.71
C GLY A 72 6.41 13.25 10.20
N GLN A 73 7.46 12.45 10.13
CA GLN A 73 8.74 12.79 10.77
C GLN A 73 9.68 13.64 9.89
N THR A 74 9.39 13.74 8.59
CA THR A 74 10.25 14.51 7.69
C THR A 74 9.78 15.95 7.53
N ARG A 75 10.71 16.86 7.17
CA ARG A 75 10.36 18.26 6.84
C ARG A 75 9.33 18.34 5.73
N ALA A 76 9.36 17.42 4.77
CA ALA A 76 8.41 17.38 3.68
C ALA A 76 6.99 17.00 4.15
N ASP A 77 6.87 16.11 5.16
CA ASP A 77 5.57 15.75 5.74
C ASP A 77 4.95 16.90 6.53
N VAL A 78 5.79 17.67 7.23
CA VAL A 78 5.34 18.85 7.98
C VAL A 78 4.92 19.96 7.02
N ALA A 79 5.73 20.25 6.00
CA ALA A 79 5.44 21.27 5.00
C ALA A 79 4.15 20.97 4.21
N GLU A 80 3.89 19.69 3.90
CA GLU A 80 2.65 19.24 3.25
C GLU A 80 1.42 19.51 4.15
N GLU A 81 1.51 19.15 5.42
CA GLU A 81 0.43 19.39 6.38
C GLU A 81 0.15 20.87 6.57
N GLU A 82 1.19 21.69 6.72
CA GLU A 82 1.07 23.15 6.84
C GLU A 82 0.46 23.76 5.57
N PHE A 83 0.90 23.31 4.40
CA PHE A 83 0.35 23.75 3.11
C PHE A 83 -1.13 23.38 2.98
N CYS A 84 -1.53 22.14 3.28
CA CYS A 84 -2.92 21.73 3.23
C CYS A 84 -3.78 22.59 4.19
N LYS A 85 -3.29 22.88 5.39
CA LYS A 85 -3.97 23.74 6.34
C LYS A 85 -4.14 25.18 5.83
N SER A 86 -3.12 25.74 5.17
CA SER A 86 -3.19 27.09 4.62
C SER A 86 -4.16 27.24 3.44
N GLU A 87 -4.39 26.14 2.71
CA GLU A 87 -5.31 26.10 1.56
C GLU A 87 -6.71 25.56 1.95
N GLU A 88 -7.00 25.43 3.26
CA GLU A 88 -8.27 24.89 3.78
C GLU A 88 -8.59 23.45 3.30
N ILE A 89 -7.56 22.68 2.93
CA ILE A 89 -7.67 21.28 2.56
C ILE A 89 -7.67 20.42 3.83
N GLN A 90 -8.64 19.53 3.95
CA GLN A 90 -8.67 18.57 5.05
C GLN A 90 -7.45 17.66 4.98
N PHE A 91 -6.61 17.66 6.00
CA PHE A 91 -5.44 16.80 6.09
C PHE A 91 -5.63 15.74 7.17
N VAL A 92 -5.48 14.47 6.79
CA VAL A 92 -5.61 13.33 7.71
C VAL A 92 -4.36 12.48 7.63
N ARG A 93 -3.71 12.28 8.77
CA ARG A 93 -2.59 11.34 8.88
C ARG A 93 -3.09 10.01 9.42
N ILE A 94 -2.76 8.93 8.71
CA ILE A 94 -2.94 7.56 9.17
C ILE A 94 -1.54 6.96 9.35
N LEU A 95 -1.17 6.72 10.59
CA LEU A 95 0.17 6.23 10.92
C LEU A 95 0.41 4.82 10.34
N PRO A 96 1.63 4.54 9.87
CA PRO A 96 2.00 3.19 9.48
C PRO A 96 1.83 2.20 10.63
N SER A 97 1.24 1.06 10.33
CA SER A 97 1.00 -0.02 11.29
C SER A 97 1.28 -1.37 10.64
N GLN A 98 1.51 -2.39 11.44
CA GLN A 98 1.73 -3.76 10.97
C GLN A 98 0.45 -4.34 10.38
N TRP A 99 0.61 -5.14 9.31
CA TRP A 99 -0.48 -5.78 8.58
C TRP A 99 -0.78 -7.19 9.08
N GLY A 100 0.21 -7.85 9.72
CA GLY A 100 0.05 -9.17 10.33
C GLY A 100 -0.56 -9.10 11.73
N ASP A 101 -1.00 -10.26 12.23
CA ASP A 101 -1.50 -10.42 13.59
C ASP A 101 -0.39 -10.15 14.61
N VAL A 102 -0.70 -9.36 15.61
CA VAL A 102 0.16 -9.06 16.75
C VAL A 102 -0.64 -9.26 18.04
N GLY A 103 -0.44 -10.41 18.67
CA GLY A 103 -1.09 -10.71 19.95
C GLY A 103 -2.61 -10.81 19.88
N GLY A 104 -3.17 -11.30 18.76
CA GLY A 104 -4.60 -11.47 18.55
C GLY A 104 -5.32 -10.25 17.96
N SER A 105 -4.56 -9.27 17.48
CA SER A 105 -5.11 -8.12 16.75
C SER A 105 -4.26 -7.77 15.53
N VAL A 106 -4.86 -7.13 14.53
CA VAL A 106 -4.17 -6.66 13.34
C VAL A 106 -4.09 -5.14 13.40
N PRO A 107 -2.91 -4.56 13.76
CA PRO A 107 -2.80 -3.13 14.07
C PRO A 107 -3.24 -2.18 12.96
N VAL A 108 -3.11 -2.57 11.69
CA VAL A 108 -3.54 -1.75 10.54
C VAL A 108 -5.05 -1.57 10.44
N GLU A 109 -5.86 -2.42 11.09
CA GLU A 109 -7.33 -2.32 11.04
C GLU A 109 -7.87 -0.98 11.52
N ALA A 110 -7.22 -0.36 12.52
CA ALA A 110 -7.59 0.97 12.99
C ALA A 110 -7.44 2.02 11.87
N GLY A 111 -6.33 1.96 11.13
CA GLY A 111 -6.08 2.84 9.99
C GLY A 111 -7.04 2.58 8.82
N VAL A 112 -7.30 1.31 8.53
CA VAL A 112 -8.27 0.89 7.50
C VAL A 112 -9.69 1.36 7.87
N SER A 113 -10.08 1.24 9.13
CA SER A 113 -11.37 1.75 9.61
C SER A 113 -11.49 3.26 9.47
N LYS A 114 -10.43 4.01 9.80
CA LYS A 114 -10.39 5.47 9.62
C LYS A 114 -10.48 5.86 8.15
N PHE A 115 -9.77 5.15 7.29
CA PHE A 115 -9.86 5.36 5.85
C PHE A 115 -11.28 5.11 5.32
N ARG A 116 -11.93 4.01 5.70
CA ARG A 116 -13.31 3.71 5.32
C ARG A 116 -14.28 4.79 5.82
N GLU A 117 -14.13 5.26 7.04
CA GLU A 117 -14.93 6.36 7.59
C GLU A 117 -14.87 7.60 6.68
N ILE A 118 -13.65 8.01 6.30
CA ILE A 118 -13.44 9.16 5.41
C ILE A 118 -14.08 8.91 4.03
N MET A 119 -13.86 7.72 3.46
CA MET A 119 -14.38 7.35 2.15
C MET A 119 -15.89 7.08 2.13
N SER A 120 -16.53 6.93 3.27
CA SER A 120 -17.99 6.78 3.36
C SER A 120 -18.75 8.10 3.28
N ASP A 121 -18.06 9.22 3.42
CA ASP A 121 -18.67 10.55 3.37
C ASP A 121 -18.30 11.29 2.06
N PRO A 122 -19.24 11.44 1.11
CA PRO A 122 -18.98 12.14 -0.14
C PRO A 122 -18.56 13.61 0.01
N ARG A 123 -18.78 14.23 1.17
CA ARG A 123 -18.32 15.60 1.44
C ARG A 123 -16.80 15.73 1.44
N ASN A 124 -16.11 14.63 1.72
CA ASN A 124 -14.65 14.55 1.69
C ASN A 124 -14.06 14.50 0.28
N TYR A 125 -14.88 14.23 -0.75
CA TYR A 125 -14.39 14.02 -2.11
C TYR A 125 -14.09 15.32 -2.87
N PRO A 126 -13.10 15.30 -3.76
CA PRO A 126 -12.16 14.23 -4.08
C PRO A 126 -11.06 14.06 -3.01
N VAL A 127 -10.61 12.81 -2.81
CA VAL A 127 -9.56 12.42 -1.84
C VAL A 127 -8.27 12.08 -2.57
N LEU A 128 -7.13 12.56 -2.08
CA LEU A 128 -5.80 12.12 -2.47
C LEU A 128 -5.20 11.27 -1.34
N VAL A 129 -4.91 10.00 -1.62
CA VAL A 129 -4.21 9.11 -0.67
C VAL A 129 -2.78 8.87 -1.13
N HIS A 130 -1.79 9.00 -0.24
CA HIS A 130 -0.40 8.79 -0.60
C HIS A 130 0.45 8.26 0.56
N CYS A 131 1.59 7.68 0.18
CA CYS A 131 2.72 7.37 1.07
C CYS A 131 4.01 7.92 0.46
N PHE A 132 5.18 7.37 0.76
CA PHE A 132 6.42 7.84 0.13
C PHE A 132 6.51 7.48 -1.35
N ALA A 133 6.40 6.19 -1.68
CA ALA A 133 6.52 5.72 -3.08
C ALA A 133 5.18 5.78 -3.84
N GLY A 134 4.04 5.78 -3.17
CA GLY A 134 2.72 5.63 -3.78
C GLY A 134 2.40 4.21 -4.24
N ILE A 135 3.16 3.22 -3.78
CA ILE A 135 3.07 1.82 -4.23
C ILE A 135 2.50 0.93 -3.12
N HIS A 136 3.24 0.73 -2.03
CA HIS A 136 2.95 -0.28 -1.01
C HIS A 136 1.72 0.08 -0.18
N ARG A 137 1.87 0.93 0.84
CA ARG A 137 0.76 1.38 1.70
C ARG A 137 -0.39 1.97 0.90
N THR A 138 -0.09 2.87 -0.02
CA THR A 138 -1.09 3.47 -0.92
C THR A 138 -1.81 2.41 -1.75
N GLY A 139 -1.09 1.41 -2.27
CA GLY A 139 -1.69 0.28 -3.01
C GLY A 139 -2.69 -0.50 -2.18
N ALA A 140 -2.30 -0.83 -0.94
CA ALA A 140 -3.16 -1.57 -0.02
C ALA A 140 -4.45 -0.80 0.34
N TYR A 141 -4.36 0.49 0.65
CA TYR A 141 -5.54 1.32 0.91
C TYR A 141 -6.43 1.50 -0.32
N CYS A 142 -5.85 1.60 -1.53
CA CYS A 142 -6.63 1.60 -2.77
C CYS A 142 -7.32 0.24 -3.00
N ALA A 143 -6.67 -0.88 -2.69
CA ALA A 143 -7.28 -2.21 -2.77
C ALA A 143 -8.48 -2.33 -1.81
N VAL A 144 -8.34 -1.83 -0.57
CA VAL A 144 -9.47 -1.73 0.37
C VAL A 144 -10.62 -0.92 -0.24
N TYR A 145 -10.32 0.25 -0.84
CA TYR A 145 -11.35 1.06 -1.52
C TYR A 145 -12.07 0.26 -2.62
N ARG A 146 -11.34 -0.44 -3.47
CA ARG A 146 -11.90 -1.27 -4.54
C ARG A 146 -12.84 -2.35 -4.00
N MET A 147 -12.43 -2.99 -2.90
CA MET A 147 -13.23 -4.06 -2.30
C MET A 147 -14.47 -3.53 -1.56
N GLU A 148 -14.33 -2.44 -0.81
CA GLU A 148 -15.43 -1.86 -0.01
C GLU A 148 -16.48 -1.14 -0.86
N PHE A 149 -16.06 -0.31 -1.80
CA PHE A 149 -16.94 0.64 -2.48
C PHE A 149 -17.22 0.28 -3.94
N GLU A 150 -16.37 -0.49 -4.58
CA GLU A 150 -16.57 -0.95 -5.95
C GLU A 150 -16.84 -2.46 -6.05
N HIS A 151 -16.92 -3.14 -4.92
CA HIS A 151 -17.24 -4.57 -4.81
C HIS A 151 -16.33 -5.49 -5.62
N TRP A 152 -15.06 -5.10 -5.74
CA TRP A 152 -14.09 -5.96 -6.39
C TRP A 152 -13.77 -7.18 -5.53
N THR A 153 -13.42 -8.28 -6.20
CA THR A 153 -12.84 -9.44 -5.51
C THR A 153 -11.43 -9.14 -4.99
N ASN A 154 -11.02 -9.80 -3.91
CA ASN A 154 -9.68 -9.69 -3.36
C ASN A 154 -8.61 -9.93 -4.43
N ALA A 155 -8.77 -11.01 -5.24
CA ALA A 155 -7.84 -11.33 -6.32
C ALA A 155 -7.70 -10.20 -7.35
N ARG A 156 -8.79 -9.52 -7.73
CA ARG A 156 -8.76 -8.39 -8.65
C ARG A 156 -8.06 -7.17 -8.03
N ALA A 157 -8.33 -6.88 -6.77
CA ALA A 157 -7.69 -5.77 -6.06
C ALA A 157 -6.17 -6.01 -5.88
N ILE A 158 -5.76 -7.23 -5.55
CA ILE A 158 -4.35 -7.66 -5.47
C ILE A 158 -3.66 -7.52 -6.84
N ALA A 159 -4.33 -7.93 -7.91
CA ALA A 159 -3.79 -7.78 -9.27
C ALA A 159 -3.57 -6.29 -9.63
N GLU A 160 -4.46 -5.37 -9.23
CA GLU A 160 -4.27 -3.93 -9.41
C GLU A 160 -3.06 -3.41 -8.60
N MET A 161 -2.86 -3.88 -7.37
CA MET A 161 -1.67 -3.52 -6.58
C MET A 161 -0.38 -3.86 -7.33
N LYS A 162 -0.28 -5.09 -7.86
CA LYS A 162 0.88 -5.54 -8.66
C LYS A 162 1.04 -4.72 -9.95
N ALA A 163 -0.03 -4.50 -10.69
CA ALA A 163 -0.03 -3.68 -11.90
C ALA A 163 0.37 -2.21 -11.64
N CYS A 164 0.14 -1.71 -10.43
CA CYS A 164 0.57 -0.39 -10.00
C CYS A 164 2.00 -0.32 -9.46
N GLY A 165 2.77 -1.40 -9.59
CA GLY A 165 4.21 -1.43 -9.29
C GLY A 165 4.59 -2.15 -7.99
N TYR A 166 3.66 -2.82 -7.31
CA TYR A 166 3.98 -3.63 -6.13
C TYR A 166 4.53 -5.01 -6.55
N THR A 167 5.73 -5.00 -7.13
CA THR A 167 6.31 -6.19 -7.77
C THR A 167 6.75 -7.28 -6.81
N ASN A 168 7.05 -6.92 -5.56
CA ASN A 168 7.45 -7.86 -4.48
C ASN A 168 6.31 -8.19 -3.50
N LEU A 169 5.05 -7.96 -3.87
CA LEU A 169 3.91 -8.21 -2.97
C LEU A 169 3.83 -9.68 -2.54
N ASP A 170 4.25 -10.60 -3.38
CA ASP A 170 4.24 -12.04 -3.07
C ASP A 170 5.24 -12.42 -1.96
N ASP A 171 6.24 -11.59 -1.70
CA ASP A 171 7.22 -11.76 -0.62
C ASP A 171 6.76 -11.08 0.69
N GLU A 172 5.75 -10.22 0.62
CA GLU A 172 5.20 -9.45 1.75
C GLU A 172 3.97 -10.15 2.33
N LEU A 173 4.20 -11.30 2.96
CA LEU A 173 3.15 -12.23 3.38
C LEU A 173 2.10 -11.61 4.31
N ASP A 174 2.47 -10.64 5.14
CA ASP A 174 1.55 -9.95 6.05
C ASP A 174 0.52 -9.12 5.28
N ILE A 175 0.99 -8.33 4.31
CA ILE A 175 0.11 -7.50 3.49
C ILE A 175 -0.72 -8.36 2.55
N LEU A 176 -0.09 -9.34 1.89
CA LEU A 176 -0.78 -10.24 0.99
C LEU A 176 -1.87 -11.03 1.74
N GLY A 177 -1.52 -11.64 2.88
CA GLY A 177 -2.47 -12.38 3.70
C GLY A 177 -3.63 -11.53 4.20
N PHE A 178 -3.36 -10.28 4.62
CA PHE A 178 -4.42 -9.34 4.96
C PHE A 178 -5.35 -9.08 3.77
N MET A 179 -4.79 -8.81 2.58
CA MET A 179 -5.59 -8.55 1.37
C MET A 179 -6.39 -9.76 0.92
N GLU A 180 -5.84 -10.97 1.01
CA GLU A 180 -6.54 -12.21 0.66
C GLU A 180 -7.70 -12.52 1.60
N GLN A 181 -7.55 -12.21 2.88
CA GLN A 181 -8.54 -12.46 3.92
C GLN A 181 -9.49 -11.29 4.15
N TYR A 182 -9.24 -10.13 3.55
CA TYR A 182 -10.05 -8.95 3.76
C TYR A 182 -11.52 -9.22 3.42
N ARG A 183 -12.41 -8.88 4.36
CA ARG A 183 -13.85 -8.99 4.19
C ARG A 183 -14.48 -7.60 4.21
N PRO A 184 -15.00 -7.14 3.06
CA PRO A 184 -15.72 -5.87 3.00
C PRO A 184 -16.94 -5.86 3.92
N THR A 185 -17.28 -4.67 4.42
CA THR A 185 -18.36 -4.49 5.40
C THR A 185 -19.76 -4.82 4.86
N TRP A 186 -19.95 -4.75 3.55
CA TRP A 186 -21.18 -5.12 2.88
C TRP A 186 -21.39 -6.65 2.75
N MET A 187 -20.33 -7.45 2.95
CA MET A 187 -20.46 -8.92 2.97
C MET A 187 -21.12 -9.39 4.27
N PRO A 188 -22.01 -10.40 4.22
CA PRO A 188 -22.57 -10.99 5.43
C PRO A 188 -21.46 -11.48 6.36
N LYS A 189 -21.59 -11.20 7.67
CA LYS A 189 -20.73 -11.85 8.67
C LYS A 189 -20.96 -13.35 8.58
N VAL A 190 -19.93 -14.13 8.28
CA VAL A 190 -20.01 -15.58 8.43
C VAL A 190 -20.08 -15.83 9.94
N GLU A 191 -21.26 -16.15 10.45
CA GLU A 191 -21.37 -16.68 11.82
C GLU A 191 -20.45 -17.91 11.87
N ALA A 192 -19.50 -17.87 12.81
CA ALA A 192 -18.69 -19.06 13.09
C ALA A 192 -19.66 -20.19 13.40
N ALA A 193 -19.66 -21.24 12.57
CA ALA A 193 -20.43 -22.43 12.85
C ALA A 193 -20.13 -22.88 14.28
N PRO A 194 -21.14 -23.16 15.11
CA PRO A 194 -20.90 -23.58 16.48
C PRO A 194 -19.94 -24.77 16.44
N ALA A 195 -18.85 -24.68 17.20
CA ALA A 195 -17.87 -25.74 17.31
C ALA A 195 -18.62 -27.06 17.56
N ALA A 196 -18.55 -27.97 16.60
CA ALA A 196 -19.16 -29.27 16.74
C ALA A 196 -18.61 -29.92 18.01
N THR A 197 -19.47 -30.04 19.01
CA THR A 197 -19.20 -30.72 20.27
C THR A 197 -18.91 -32.18 19.93
N SER A 198 -17.62 -32.51 19.80
CA SER A 198 -17.17 -33.89 19.68
C SER A 198 -17.31 -34.56 21.05
N SER A 199 -18.50 -35.06 21.33
CA SER A 199 -18.75 -36.02 22.42
C SER A 199 -19.07 -37.39 21.81
N ALA A 200 -18.03 -38.16 21.62
CA ALA A 200 -18.15 -39.62 21.61
C ALA A 200 -16.82 -40.24 22.07
N VAL A 201 -16.72 -40.36 23.38
CA VAL A 201 -15.75 -41.25 23.99
C VAL A 201 -16.21 -42.68 23.75
N VAL A 202 -15.46 -43.43 22.98
CA VAL A 202 -15.48 -44.90 23.04
C VAL A 202 -14.12 -45.35 23.59
N LYS A 203 -14.15 -45.81 24.81
CA LYS A 203 -13.05 -46.54 25.44
C LYS A 203 -12.97 -47.92 24.82
N ASP A 204 -11.89 -48.24 24.21
CA ASP A 204 -11.48 -49.65 24.17
C ASP A 204 -9.96 -49.78 24.29
N LYS A 205 -9.54 -50.50 25.35
CA LYS A 205 -8.15 -50.83 25.63
C LYS A 205 -7.78 -52.14 24.90
N PRO A 206 -6.61 -52.20 24.30
CA PRO A 206 -5.90 -53.50 24.21
C PRO A 206 -4.57 -53.47 24.98
N LYS A 207 -4.32 -54.61 25.54
CA LYS A 207 -3.28 -55.01 26.45
C LYS A 207 -1.85 -54.88 25.92
N THR A 208 -0.98 -54.62 26.87
CA THR A 208 0.47 -54.58 26.85
C THR A 208 1.14 -55.79 26.21
N LYS A 209 2.19 -55.60 25.42
CA LYS A 209 3.36 -56.48 25.33
C LYS A 209 4.64 -55.66 25.44
N LYS A 210 5.40 -55.94 26.50
CA LYS A 210 6.78 -55.53 26.72
C LYS A 210 7.70 -56.16 25.69
N VAL A 211 8.59 -55.44 25.04
CA VAL A 211 9.86 -55.93 24.53
C VAL A 211 10.97 -54.92 24.83
N HIS A 212 12.04 -55.51 25.33
CA HIS A 212 13.27 -54.96 25.85
C HIS A 212 14.16 -54.25 24.77
N GLY A 213 14.80 -53.17 25.16
CA GLY A 213 16.24 -52.99 25.04
C GLY A 213 16.80 -52.39 23.77
N ARG A 214 17.37 -51.19 23.84
CA ARG A 214 18.78 -50.83 23.67
C ARG A 214 18.97 -49.32 23.52
N LYS A 215 19.71 -48.69 24.46
CA LYS A 215 20.55 -47.54 24.21
C LYS A 215 21.86 -48.01 23.55
N PRO A 216 22.64 -47.23 22.81
CA PRO A 216 23.25 -45.95 23.16
C PRO A 216 23.36 -44.96 21.95
N SER A 217 23.75 -43.77 21.97
CA SER A 217 24.98 -43.07 22.34
C SER A 217 24.98 -41.65 21.76
N ALA A 218 25.53 -40.74 22.50
CA ALA A 218 25.68 -39.31 22.21
C ALA A 218 26.75 -39.03 21.12
N LYS A 219 26.58 -37.88 20.45
CA LYS A 219 27.57 -36.86 19.93
C LYS A 219 26.82 -36.03 18.88
N GLY A 220 26.82 -34.72 18.93
CA GLY A 220 27.79 -33.71 18.89
C GLY A 220 27.08 -32.43 18.42
N ARG A 221 27.26 -31.35 19.13
CA ARG A 221 26.89 -29.97 18.78
C ARG A 221 27.88 -29.42 17.76
N PRO A 222 27.49 -28.54 16.85
CA PRO A 222 28.09 -27.21 16.98
C PRO A 222 27.13 -26.04 16.87
N LYS A 223 27.50 -24.98 17.56
CA LYS A 223 26.95 -23.63 17.56
C LYS A 223 27.34 -22.91 16.28
N HIS A 224 26.43 -22.21 15.65
CA HIS A 224 26.77 -21.00 14.89
C HIS A 224 25.69 -19.93 15.13
N GLY A 225 26.17 -18.86 15.76
CA GLY A 225 25.42 -17.63 15.84
C GLY A 225 25.50 -16.87 14.52
N HIS A 226 24.41 -16.25 14.14
CA HIS A 226 24.45 -15.18 13.14
C HIS A 226 23.64 -13.99 13.66
N LYS A 227 24.37 -12.92 13.94
CA LYS A 227 23.83 -11.58 14.15
C LYS A 227 23.58 -10.97 12.78
N SER A 228 22.39 -10.49 12.54
CA SER A 228 22.18 -9.51 11.47
C SER A 228 21.38 -8.33 12.04
N GLY A 229 22.08 -7.19 12.17
CA GLY A 229 21.50 -5.91 12.45
C GLY A 229 20.91 -5.33 11.18
N PHE A 230 19.78 -4.66 11.32
CA PHE A 230 19.19 -3.80 10.29
C PHE A 230 19.61 -2.35 10.55
N PRO A 231 20.00 -1.57 9.53
CA PRO A 231 20.08 -0.12 9.63
C PRO A 231 18.76 0.54 9.29
N ALA A 232 18.59 1.72 9.84
CA ALA A 232 17.48 2.63 9.80
C ALA A 232 17.07 3.12 8.39
#